data_97e3f360c5cf61e8c465e5b28df25bea
#
_entry.id   97e3f360c5cf61e8c465e5b28df25bea
#
_cell.length_a   1.000
_cell.length_b   1.000
_cell.length_c   1.000
_cell.angle_alpha   90.00
_cell.angle_beta   90.00
_cell.angle_gamma   90.00
#
_symmetry.space_group_name_H-M   'P 1'
#
loop_
_entity.id
_entity.type
_entity.pdbx_description
1 polymer ?
#
loop_
_entity_poly.entity_id
_entity_poly.type
_entity_poly.pdbx_seq_one_letter_code
_entity_poly.pdbx_strand_id
1 'polypeptide(L)'
;MPQKSPDPRRSALLAELSVTSRRYMAAYALFNQAVADHLRLHPTDLQCLNLLGLEAAPVTTGRIAELTGLTTGSATRLVDRLERAGYVTRARDTADRRRVLVETVPGRMAEFGAVWERLNGGWAAMFDAYDDEEVALLIAHMRRTVELSAVQIETLRDGYAG
;
A
#
# COMPACT_ATOMS: atom_id res chain seq x y z
N MET A 1 16.74 -6.61 -38.35
CA MET A 1 17.80 -6.79 -37.38
C MET A 1 17.59 -8.13 -36.69
N PRO A 2 18.56 -9.07 -36.61
CA PRO A 2 18.37 -10.34 -35.91
C PRO A 2 18.22 -10.04 -34.43
N GLN A 3 17.07 -10.42 -33.86
CA GLN A 3 16.81 -10.39 -32.43
C GLN A 3 17.81 -11.36 -31.76
N LYS A 4 18.73 -10.81 -30.96
CA LYS A 4 19.71 -11.59 -30.21
C LYS A 4 18.89 -12.52 -29.29
N SER A 5 19.03 -13.83 -29.46
CA SER A 5 18.38 -14.82 -28.59
C SER A 5 18.70 -14.48 -27.13
N PRO A 6 17.69 -14.43 -26.23
CA PRO A 6 17.93 -14.08 -24.84
C PRO A 6 18.90 -15.08 -24.21
N ASP A 7 19.80 -14.59 -23.36
CA ASP A 7 20.72 -15.43 -22.58
C ASP A 7 19.92 -16.48 -21.80
N PRO A 8 20.20 -17.79 -21.96
CA PRO A 8 19.47 -18.85 -21.27
C PRO A 8 19.44 -18.70 -19.74
N ARG A 9 20.56 -18.20 -19.16
CA ARG A 9 20.65 -17.92 -17.73
C ARG A 9 19.69 -16.80 -17.30
N ARG A 10 19.64 -15.71 -18.07
CA ARG A 10 18.71 -14.62 -17.80
C ARG A 10 17.25 -15.06 -17.94
N SER A 11 16.95 -15.86 -18.94
CA SER A 11 15.60 -16.42 -19.15
C SER A 11 15.15 -17.27 -17.97
N ALA A 12 16.02 -18.14 -17.43
CA ALA A 12 15.76 -18.97 -16.27
C ALA A 12 15.52 -18.09 -15.01
N LEU A 13 16.37 -17.08 -14.77
CA LEU A 13 16.19 -16.15 -13.64
C LEU A 13 14.87 -15.36 -13.71
N LEU A 14 14.48 -14.91 -14.90
CA LEU A 14 13.20 -14.20 -15.07
C LEU A 14 11.98 -15.10 -14.85
N ALA A 15 12.08 -16.38 -15.25
CA ALA A 15 11.04 -17.37 -15.00
C ALA A 15 10.90 -17.64 -13.48
N GLU A 16 12.01 -17.83 -12.78
CA GLU A 16 12.03 -18.00 -11.33
C GLU A 16 11.49 -16.77 -10.62
N LEU A 17 11.93 -15.56 -11.01
CA LEU A 17 11.43 -14.28 -10.49
C LEU A 17 9.92 -14.18 -10.63
N SER A 18 9.36 -14.55 -11.80
CA SER A 18 7.91 -14.52 -12.03
C SER A 18 7.13 -15.44 -11.08
N VAL A 19 7.62 -16.64 -10.81
CA VAL A 19 6.99 -17.57 -9.86
C VAL A 19 7.11 -17.07 -8.43
N THR A 20 8.32 -16.63 -8.05
CA THR A 20 8.63 -16.14 -6.70
C THR A 20 7.82 -14.87 -6.39
N SER A 21 7.69 -13.93 -7.33
CA SER A 21 6.88 -12.72 -7.17
C SER A 21 5.41 -13.05 -6.89
N ARG A 22 4.82 -14.03 -7.59
CA ARG A 22 3.43 -14.43 -7.31
C ARG A 22 3.26 -15.01 -5.90
N ARG A 23 4.21 -15.85 -5.45
CA ARG A 23 4.22 -16.40 -4.08
C ARG A 23 4.38 -15.29 -3.04
N TYR A 24 5.29 -14.34 -3.30
CA TYR A 24 5.52 -13.19 -2.44
C TYR A 24 4.24 -12.34 -2.29
N MET A 25 3.58 -11.98 -3.40
CA MET A 25 2.34 -11.20 -3.35
C MET A 25 1.23 -11.94 -2.61
N ALA A 26 1.09 -13.25 -2.82
CA ALA A 26 0.09 -14.05 -2.11
C ALA A 26 0.40 -14.12 -0.60
N ALA A 27 1.65 -14.36 -0.21
CA ALA A 27 2.06 -14.39 1.19
C ALA A 27 1.84 -13.03 1.88
N TYR A 28 2.16 -11.93 1.18
CA TYR A 28 1.95 -10.59 1.70
C TYR A 28 0.45 -10.27 1.88
N ALA A 29 -0.40 -10.69 0.94
CA ALA A 29 -1.84 -10.53 1.06
C ALA A 29 -2.41 -11.31 2.27
N LEU A 30 -1.97 -12.55 2.48
CA LEU A 30 -2.36 -13.36 3.64
C LEU A 30 -1.87 -12.74 4.96
N PHE A 31 -0.66 -12.23 4.97
CA PHE A 31 -0.10 -11.52 6.13
C PHE A 31 -0.94 -10.27 6.48
N ASN A 32 -1.26 -9.43 5.49
CA ASN A 32 -2.11 -8.26 5.71
C ASN A 32 -3.51 -8.64 6.18
N GLN A 33 -4.09 -9.74 5.66
CA GLN A 33 -5.37 -10.26 6.15
C GLN A 33 -5.26 -10.63 7.63
N ALA A 34 -4.23 -11.38 8.04
CA ALA A 34 -4.04 -11.77 9.43
C ALA A 34 -3.86 -10.58 10.37
N VAL A 35 -3.13 -9.53 9.94
CA VAL A 35 -2.99 -8.28 10.71
C VAL A 35 -4.34 -7.56 10.82
N ALA A 36 -5.10 -7.48 9.72
CA ALA A 36 -6.42 -6.86 9.73
C ALA A 36 -7.37 -7.60 10.68
N ASP A 37 -7.41 -8.93 10.66
CA ASP A 37 -8.22 -9.75 11.56
C ASP A 37 -7.82 -9.54 13.03
N HIS A 38 -6.52 -9.48 13.31
CA HIS A 38 -6.02 -9.20 14.66
C HIS A 38 -6.48 -7.83 15.19
N LEU A 39 -6.51 -6.82 14.33
CA LEU A 39 -6.98 -5.46 14.64
C LEU A 39 -8.50 -5.30 14.52
N ARG A 40 -9.22 -6.33 14.11
CA ARG A 40 -10.66 -6.30 13.79
C ARG A 40 -11.02 -5.23 12.75
N LEU A 41 -10.15 -5.09 11.75
CA LEU A 41 -10.31 -4.21 10.61
C LEU A 41 -10.62 -4.99 9.34
N HIS A 42 -11.19 -4.32 8.35
CA HIS A 42 -11.22 -4.84 6.99
C HIS A 42 -9.83 -4.65 6.34
N PRO A 43 -9.34 -5.57 5.46
CA PRO A 43 -8.03 -5.42 4.82
C PRO A 43 -7.83 -4.08 4.09
N THR A 44 -8.87 -3.55 3.45
CA THR A 44 -8.78 -2.22 2.82
C THR A 44 -8.68 -1.08 3.83
N ASP A 45 -9.22 -1.24 5.04
CA ASP A 45 -9.11 -0.26 6.13
C ASP A 45 -7.66 -0.26 6.67
N LEU A 46 -7.06 -1.46 6.85
CA LEU A 46 -5.65 -1.62 7.18
C LEU A 46 -4.73 -0.95 6.14
N GLN A 47 -4.98 -1.22 4.85
CA GLN A 47 -4.23 -0.60 3.76
C GLN A 47 -4.35 0.93 3.79
N CYS A 48 -5.56 1.46 4.00
CA CYS A 48 -5.79 2.89 4.10
C CYS A 48 -5.00 3.51 5.26
N LEU A 49 -5.00 2.88 6.45
CA LEU A 49 -4.23 3.39 7.60
C LEU A 49 -2.72 3.39 7.34
N ASN A 50 -2.18 2.36 6.69
CA ASN A 50 -0.78 2.33 6.28
C ASN A 50 -0.44 3.49 5.34
N LEU A 51 -1.32 3.81 4.38
CA LEU A 51 -1.11 4.92 3.43
C LEU A 51 -1.30 6.28 4.11
N LEU A 52 -2.29 6.43 4.99
CA LEU A 52 -2.49 7.66 5.77
C LEU A 52 -1.30 7.97 6.69
N GLY A 53 -0.61 6.94 7.19
CA GLY A 53 0.63 7.13 7.96
C GLY A 53 1.79 7.72 7.16
N LEU A 54 1.73 7.72 5.82
CA LEU A 54 2.73 8.32 4.93
C LEU A 54 2.38 9.75 4.50
N GLU A 55 1.12 10.19 4.72
CA GLU A 55 0.69 11.55 4.36
C GLU A 55 1.12 12.53 5.48
N ALA A 56 1.74 13.65 5.08
CA ALA A 56 2.26 14.65 6.01
C ALA A 56 1.18 15.52 6.66
N ALA A 57 -0.05 15.48 6.16
CA ALA A 57 -1.15 16.35 6.58
C ALA A 57 -2.50 15.64 6.43
N PRO A 58 -3.57 16.12 7.09
CA PRO A 58 -4.92 15.61 6.89
C PRO A 58 -5.35 15.64 5.43
N VAL A 59 -6.07 14.62 4.99
CA VAL A 59 -6.45 14.42 3.59
C VAL A 59 -7.97 14.48 3.39
N THR A 60 -8.42 14.73 2.17
CA THR A 60 -9.85 14.61 1.83
C THR A 60 -10.24 13.16 1.57
N THR A 61 -11.55 12.85 1.67
CA THR A 61 -12.08 11.54 1.25
C THR A 61 -11.78 11.24 -0.23
N GLY A 62 -11.72 12.27 -1.09
CA GLY A 62 -11.28 12.13 -2.48
C GLY A 62 -9.83 11.63 -2.58
N ARG A 63 -8.93 12.21 -1.78
CA ARG A 63 -7.54 11.74 -1.72
C ARG A 63 -7.44 10.28 -1.23
N ILE A 64 -8.26 9.90 -0.25
CA ILE A 64 -8.34 8.50 0.20
C ILE A 64 -8.82 7.57 -0.92
N ALA A 65 -9.79 8.00 -1.74
CA ALA A 65 -10.24 7.24 -2.91
C ALA A 65 -9.09 7.00 -3.90
N GLU A 66 -8.29 8.04 -4.20
CA GLU A 66 -7.10 7.94 -5.04
C GLU A 66 -6.07 6.97 -4.47
N LEU A 67 -5.70 7.14 -3.19
CA LEU A 67 -4.70 6.31 -2.52
C LEU A 67 -5.08 4.83 -2.48
N THR A 68 -6.37 4.53 -2.30
CA THR A 68 -6.87 3.16 -2.15
C THR A 68 -7.39 2.54 -3.44
N GLY A 69 -7.51 3.33 -4.51
CA GLY A 69 -8.11 2.89 -5.77
C GLY A 69 -9.63 2.67 -5.71
N LEU A 70 -10.30 3.11 -4.64
CA LEU A 70 -11.73 2.96 -4.43
C LEU A 70 -12.53 4.06 -5.14
N THR A 71 -13.82 3.79 -5.42
CA THR A 71 -14.76 4.85 -5.78
C THR A 71 -14.98 5.79 -4.59
N THR A 72 -15.36 7.04 -4.85
CA THR A 72 -15.66 8.04 -3.80
C THR A 72 -16.69 7.51 -2.76
N GLY A 73 -17.73 6.82 -3.22
CA GLY A 73 -18.74 6.23 -2.34
C GLY A 73 -18.18 5.10 -1.46
N SER A 74 -17.26 4.28 -2.00
CA SER A 74 -16.58 3.23 -1.23
C SER A 74 -15.58 3.80 -0.25
N ALA A 75 -14.84 4.85 -0.63
CA ALA A 75 -13.94 5.58 0.26
C ALA A 75 -14.70 6.25 1.41
N THR A 76 -15.89 6.82 1.15
CA THR A 76 -16.75 7.38 2.21
C THR A 76 -17.11 6.31 3.24
N ARG A 77 -17.57 5.12 2.79
CA ARG A 77 -17.91 4.01 3.69
C ARG A 77 -16.67 3.48 4.47
N LEU A 78 -15.50 3.48 3.84
CA LEU A 78 -14.24 3.13 4.50
C LEU A 78 -13.93 4.12 5.62
N VAL A 79 -14.01 5.43 5.35
CA VAL A 79 -13.80 6.48 6.36
C VAL A 79 -14.81 6.36 7.49
N ASP A 80 -16.09 6.05 7.21
CA ASP A 80 -17.12 5.83 8.24
C ASP A 80 -16.80 4.65 9.15
N ARG A 81 -16.18 3.57 8.62
CA ARG A 81 -15.72 2.43 9.44
C ARG A 81 -14.54 2.81 10.30
N LEU A 82 -13.54 3.49 9.72
CA LEU A 82 -12.35 3.94 10.46
C LEU A 82 -12.69 4.94 11.56
N GLU A 83 -13.64 5.84 11.31
CA GLU A 83 -14.13 6.80 12.32
C GLU A 83 -14.87 6.08 13.46
N ARG A 84 -15.76 5.13 13.15
CA ARG A 84 -16.41 4.29 14.17
C ARG A 84 -15.42 3.44 14.98
N ALA A 85 -14.34 3.01 14.36
CA ALA A 85 -13.26 2.28 15.03
C ALA A 85 -12.29 3.20 15.79
N GLY A 86 -12.45 4.53 15.67
CA GLY A 86 -11.68 5.53 16.38
C GLY A 86 -10.29 5.81 15.81
N TYR A 87 -9.98 5.33 14.59
CA TYR A 87 -8.68 5.57 13.95
C TYR A 87 -8.55 6.92 13.28
N VAL A 88 -9.68 7.45 12.82
CA VAL A 88 -9.73 8.77 12.16
C VAL A 88 -10.87 9.60 12.73
N THR A 89 -10.79 10.90 12.49
CA THR A 89 -11.85 11.87 12.76
C THR A 89 -12.03 12.79 11.57
N ARG A 90 -13.22 13.38 11.41
CA ARG A 90 -13.50 14.38 10.38
C ARG A 90 -13.43 15.77 10.98
N ALA A 91 -12.64 16.65 10.35
CA ALA A 91 -12.54 18.06 10.69
C ALA A 91 -12.89 18.93 9.48
N ARG A 92 -13.41 20.13 9.73
CA ARG A 92 -13.57 21.11 8.66
C ARG A 92 -12.22 21.77 8.38
N ASP A 93 -11.91 21.90 7.09
CA ASP A 93 -10.72 22.64 6.66
C ASP A 93 -10.82 24.09 7.11
N THR A 94 -9.78 24.60 7.75
CA THR A 94 -9.73 25.99 8.23
C THR A 94 -9.56 27.00 7.10
N ALA A 95 -8.95 26.59 5.98
CA ALA A 95 -8.74 27.43 4.80
C ALA A 95 -9.95 27.43 3.85
N ASP A 96 -10.64 26.27 3.70
CA ASP A 96 -11.84 26.12 2.89
C ASP A 96 -12.91 25.32 3.64
N ARG A 97 -13.85 26.02 4.26
CA ARG A 97 -14.95 25.43 5.06
C ARG A 97 -15.87 24.48 4.28
N ARG A 98 -15.76 24.43 2.95
CA ARG A 98 -16.50 23.47 2.10
C ARG A 98 -15.82 22.10 2.08
N ARG A 99 -14.56 22.03 2.48
CA ARG A 99 -13.79 20.79 2.52
C ARG A 99 -13.89 20.15 3.90
N VAL A 100 -14.05 18.83 3.89
CA VAL A 100 -13.92 17.97 5.08
C VAL A 100 -12.61 17.21 4.95
N LEU A 101 -11.78 17.33 5.95
CA LEU A 101 -10.52 16.62 6.08
C LEU A 101 -10.70 15.41 7.00
N VAL A 102 -9.97 14.37 6.71
CA VAL A 102 -9.85 13.17 7.52
C VAL A 102 -8.49 13.21 8.20
N GLU A 103 -8.51 13.21 9.51
CA GLU A 103 -7.33 13.26 10.36
C GLU A 103 -7.18 11.93 11.11
N THR A 104 -5.95 11.45 11.23
CA THR A 104 -5.67 10.27 12.06
C THR A 104 -5.69 10.64 13.54
N VAL A 105 -6.18 9.72 14.38
CA VAL A 105 -6.17 9.88 15.85
C VAL A 105 -4.83 9.36 16.39
N PRO A 106 -3.95 10.24 16.93
CA PRO A 106 -2.57 9.87 17.26
C PRO A 106 -2.46 8.68 18.21
N GLY A 107 -3.29 8.60 19.26
CA GLY A 107 -3.28 7.50 20.21
C GLY A 107 -3.61 6.14 19.56
N ARG A 108 -4.60 6.10 18.67
CA ARG A 108 -4.97 4.89 17.92
C ARG A 108 -3.93 4.52 16.87
N MET A 109 -3.28 5.51 16.26
CA MET A 109 -2.16 5.26 15.34
C MET A 109 -0.92 4.74 16.07
N ALA A 110 -0.68 5.15 17.32
CA ALA A 110 0.37 4.56 18.15
C ALA A 110 0.08 3.08 18.46
N GLU A 111 -1.15 2.72 18.83
CA GLU A 111 -1.57 1.32 19.03
C GLU A 111 -1.42 0.50 17.73
N PHE A 112 -1.82 1.07 16.60
CA PHE A 112 -1.62 0.48 15.28
C PHE A 112 -0.13 0.25 14.97
N GLY A 113 0.72 1.26 15.21
CA GLY A 113 2.16 1.19 15.03
C GLY A 113 2.81 0.12 15.90
N ALA A 114 2.38 -0.03 17.16
CA ALA A 114 2.90 -1.04 18.09
C ALA A 114 2.71 -2.50 17.60
N VAL A 115 1.69 -2.78 16.78
CA VAL A 115 1.55 -4.09 16.12
C VAL A 115 2.66 -4.31 15.12
N TRP A 116 2.94 -3.30 14.29
CA TRP A 116 4.02 -3.36 13.30
C TRP A 116 5.40 -3.45 13.95
N GLU A 117 5.64 -2.70 15.02
CA GLU A 117 6.90 -2.77 15.78
C GLU A 117 7.16 -4.17 16.33
N ARG A 118 6.14 -4.84 16.88
CA ARG A 118 6.28 -6.23 17.36
C ARG A 118 6.62 -7.22 16.25
N LEU A 119 6.14 -6.98 15.03
CA LEU A 119 6.38 -7.82 13.86
C LEU A 119 7.69 -7.45 13.13
N ASN A 120 8.18 -6.23 13.34
CA ASN A 120 9.30 -5.65 12.59
C ASN A 120 10.63 -6.37 12.84
N GLY A 121 10.84 -7.00 14.00
CA GLY A 121 12.10 -7.68 14.32
C GLY A 121 12.48 -8.75 13.29
N GLY A 122 11.52 -9.56 12.82
CA GLY A 122 11.75 -10.54 11.76
C GLY A 122 12.02 -9.93 10.39
N TRP A 123 11.33 -8.83 10.06
CA TRP A 123 11.55 -8.11 8.81
C TRP A 123 12.90 -7.39 8.77
N ALA A 124 13.30 -6.74 9.88
CA ALA A 124 14.59 -6.09 9.98
C ALA A 124 15.73 -7.11 9.82
N ALA A 125 15.68 -8.21 10.56
CA ALA A 125 16.68 -9.27 10.49
C ALA A 125 16.84 -9.88 9.08
N MET A 126 15.76 -9.89 8.28
CA MET A 126 15.85 -10.33 6.89
C MET A 126 16.76 -9.42 6.06
N PHE A 127 16.79 -8.11 6.34
CA PHE A 127 17.61 -7.15 5.60
C PHE A 127 19.06 -7.12 6.07
N ASP A 128 19.40 -7.69 7.23
CA ASP A 128 20.80 -7.82 7.69
C ASP A 128 21.66 -8.69 6.76
N ALA A 129 21.01 -9.52 5.91
CA ALA A 129 21.68 -10.35 4.92
C ALA A 129 22.05 -9.60 3.62
N TYR A 130 21.60 -8.37 3.44
CA TYR A 130 21.81 -7.57 2.23
C TYR A 130 22.81 -6.44 2.50
N ASP A 131 23.66 -6.16 1.51
CA ASP A 131 24.49 -4.96 1.53
C ASP A 131 23.70 -3.71 1.08
N ASP A 132 24.30 -2.53 1.21
CA ASP A 132 23.64 -1.25 0.87
C ASP A 132 23.27 -1.16 -0.62
N GLU A 133 24.06 -1.76 -1.52
CA GLU A 133 23.81 -1.77 -2.96
C GLU A 133 22.61 -2.66 -3.29
N GLU A 134 22.49 -3.81 -2.63
CA GLU A 134 21.37 -4.72 -2.76
C GLU A 134 20.06 -4.07 -2.22
N VAL A 135 20.14 -3.41 -1.06
CA VAL A 135 18.99 -2.65 -0.52
C VAL A 135 18.59 -1.51 -1.46
N ALA A 136 19.54 -0.77 -2.03
CA ALA A 136 19.27 0.28 -3.00
C ALA A 136 18.61 -0.28 -4.28
N LEU A 137 19.05 -1.45 -4.75
CA LEU A 137 18.42 -2.14 -5.89
C LEU A 137 16.97 -2.54 -5.59
N LEU A 138 16.69 -3.08 -4.38
CA LEU A 138 15.34 -3.42 -3.95
C LEU A 138 14.43 -2.19 -3.91
N ILE A 139 14.90 -1.08 -3.35
CA ILE A 139 14.18 0.21 -3.33
C ILE A 139 13.87 0.68 -4.75
N ALA A 140 14.86 0.65 -5.64
CA ALA A 140 14.67 1.05 -7.04
C ALA A 140 13.66 0.16 -7.76
N HIS A 141 13.68 -1.15 -7.51
CA HIS A 141 12.70 -2.10 -8.05
C HIS A 141 11.28 -1.78 -7.56
N MET A 142 11.11 -1.57 -6.25
CA MET A 142 9.80 -1.24 -5.66
C MET A 142 9.24 0.07 -6.24
N ARG A 143 10.05 1.12 -6.36
CA ARG A 143 9.63 2.38 -6.98
C ARG A 143 9.15 2.20 -8.42
N ARG A 144 9.91 1.48 -9.25
CA ARG A 144 9.52 1.19 -10.64
C ARG A 144 8.24 0.36 -10.70
N THR A 145 8.04 -0.58 -9.77
CA THR A 145 6.82 -1.37 -9.70
C THR A 145 5.60 -0.51 -9.39
N VAL A 146 5.72 0.43 -8.45
CA VAL A 146 4.65 1.40 -8.12
C VAL A 146 4.30 2.25 -9.35
N GLU A 147 5.30 2.84 -10.01
CA GLU A 147 5.12 3.67 -11.21
C GLU A 147 4.45 2.88 -12.35
N LEU A 148 4.96 1.69 -12.65
CA LEU A 148 4.39 0.84 -13.70
C LEU A 148 2.96 0.42 -13.38
N SER A 149 2.69 0.06 -12.12
CA SER A 149 1.34 -0.33 -11.69
C SER A 149 0.34 0.80 -11.88
N ALA A 150 0.72 2.05 -11.57
CA ALA A 150 -0.13 3.22 -11.80
C ALA A 150 -0.50 3.36 -13.28
N VAL A 151 0.48 3.27 -14.18
CA VAL A 151 0.24 3.34 -15.65
C VAL A 151 -0.66 2.20 -16.11
N GLN A 152 -0.43 0.97 -15.63
CA GLN A 152 -1.25 -0.18 -16.05
C GLN A 152 -2.70 -0.07 -15.52
N ILE A 153 -2.90 0.46 -14.32
CA ILE A 153 -4.24 0.71 -13.76
C ILE A 153 -5.00 1.72 -14.63
N GLU A 154 -4.36 2.81 -15.06
CA GLU A 154 -4.98 3.79 -15.95
C GLU A 154 -5.35 3.16 -17.30
N THR A 155 -4.42 2.42 -17.91
CA THR A 155 -4.67 1.69 -19.17
C THR A 155 -5.86 0.74 -19.07
N LEU A 156 -6.00 0.02 -17.95
CA LEU A 156 -7.13 -0.88 -17.73
C LEU A 156 -8.45 -0.12 -17.54
N ARG A 157 -8.43 1.03 -16.89
CA ARG A 157 -9.63 1.87 -16.71
C ARG A 157 -10.11 2.45 -18.04
N ASP A 158 -9.18 2.94 -18.86
CA ASP A 158 -9.50 3.52 -20.17
C ASP A 158 -9.99 2.45 -21.17
N GLY A 159 -9.42 1.25 -21.13
CA GLY A 159 -9.79 0.14 -22.00
C GLY A 159 -11.16 -0.50 -21.69
N TYR A 160 -11.73 -0.25 -20.49
CA TYR A 160 -13.09 -0.70 -20.11
C TYR A 160 -14.14 0.41 -20.22
N ALA A 161 -13.78 1.61 -20.67
CA ALA A 161 -14.71 2.74 -20.85
C ALA A 161 -15.34 2.79 -22.26
N GLY A 162 -15.15 1.75 -23.09
CA GLY A 162 -15.67 1.60 -24.44
C GLY A 162 -16.78 0.54 -24.58
#